data_6310317c38a0b0e0f5361d30d105a8cb
#
_entry.id   6310317c38a0b0e0f5361d30d105a8cb
#
_cell.length_a   1.000
_cell.length_b   1.000
_cell.length_c   1.000
_cell.angle_alpha   90.00
_cell.angle_beta   90.00
_cell.angle_gamma   90.00
#
_symmetry.space_group_name_H-M   'P 1'
#
loop_
_entity.id
_entity.type
_entity.pdbx_description
1 polymer ?
#
loop_
_entity_poly.entity_id
_entity_poly.type
_entity_poly.pdbx_seq_one_letter_code
_entity_poly.pdbx_strand_id
1 'polypeptide(L)'
;ESLVGSIVAGLLDIPDHETEKANGRLTQAQMNKLVSRIDGLSDCRLTVAEMAATVGLSESWFANVFKQTTGKTPLQWQLARRIDLAKRLLVESDLAVAEIAAQLGFTDQAHLTKAFRQIAGDTPAAWRRIRQSH
;
A
#
# COMPACT_ATOMS: atom_id res chain seq x y z
N GLU A 1 21.59 -8.92 -14.27
CA GLU A 1 21.70 -8.86 -14.35
C GLU A 1 22.12 -8.72 -14.18
N SER A 2 22.44 -9.07 -13.97
CA SER A 2 22.65 -9.04 -13.85
C SER A 2 23.29 -9.16 -13.81
N LEU A 3 23.54 -9.49 -13.60
CA LEU A 3 23.86 -9.63 -13.48
C LEU A 3 24.30 -9.72 -13.47
N VAL A 4 24.58 -10.10 -13.31
CA VAL A 4 24.70 -10.18 -13.22
C VAL A 4 24.58 -10.31 -13.00
N GLY A 5 24.72 -10.76 -12.80
CA GLY A 5 24.23 -10.90 -12.60
C GLY A 5 24.28 -10.99 -12.21
N SER A 6 24.14 -11.37 -11.87
CA SER A 6 23.99 -11.54 -11.52
C SER A 6 24.33 -11.79 -11.23
N ILE A 7 24.65 -12.17 -10.95
CA ILE A 7 24.73 -12.42 -10.62
C ILE A 7 24.84 -12.64 -10.31
N VAL A 8 25.01 -13.05 -10.10
CA VAL A 8 24.81 -13.18 -9.80
C VAL A 8 24.54 -13.27 -9.42
N ALA A 9 24.49 -13.71 -9.10
CA ALA A 9 23.93 -13.71 -8.77
C ALA A 9 23.77 -13.87 -8.38
N GLY A 10 24.00 -14.13 -8.08
CA GLY A 10 23.52 -14.31 -7.65
C GLY A 10 23.69 -14.55 -7.28
N LEU A 11 23.87 -14.86 -6.96
CA LEU A 11 23.86 -14.93 -6.54
C LEU A 11 23.75 -14.88 -6.11
N LEU A 12 23.76 -15.00 -5.69
CA LEU A 12 23.53 -14.79 -5.21
C LEU A 12 23.34 -14.47 -4.62
N ASP A 13 23.06 -14.66 -4.30
CA ASP A 13 22.72 -14.26 -3.74
C ASP A 13 22.72 -13.44 -2.96
N ILE A 14 22.31 -13.07 -2.19
CA ILE A 14 22.77 -12.09 -1.25
C ILE A 14 23.23 -10.81 -1.83
N PRO A 15 23.90 -10.77 -2.81
CA PRO A 15 24.32 -9.55 -3.48
C PRO A 15 23.17 -8.61 -3.77
N ASP A 16 22.02 -9.12 -3.99
CA ASP A 16 20.85 -8.29 -4.25
C ASP A 16 20.58 -7.34 -3.10
N HIS A 17 20.77 -7.84 -1.89
CA HIS A 17 20.55 -7.04 -0.69
C HIS A 17 21.52 -5.86 -0.62
N GLU A 18 22.76 -6.11 -0.99
CA GLU A 18 23.77 -5.05 -1.02
C GLU A 18 23.46 -4.00 -2.07
N THR A 19 22.98 -4.43 -3.21
CA THR A 19 22.61 -3.52 -4.29
C THR A 19 21.45 -2.64 -3.87
N GLU A 20 20.45 -3.22 -3.22
CA GLU A 20 19.32 -2.47 -2.69
C GLU A 20 19.79 -1.40 -1.73
N LYS A 21 20.68 -1.80 -0.84
CA LYS A 21 21.22 -0.91 0.16
C LYS A 21 21.94 0.27 -0.47
N ALA A 22 22.70 0.02 -1.51
CA ALA A 22 23.45 1.05 -2.20
C ALA A 22 22.52 2.05 -2.88
N ASN A 23 21.41 1.56 -3.45
CA ASN A 23 20.45 2.40 -4.14
C ASN A 23 19.53 3.16 -3.21
N GLY A 24 19.22 2.58 -2.06
CA GLY A 24 18.31 3.18 -1.08
C GLY A 24 16.87 3.28 -1.54
N ARG A 25 16.51 2.57 -2.62
CA ARG A 25 15.15 2.61 -3.19
C ARG A 25 14.74 1.26 -3.72
N LEU A 26 13.43 1.05 -3.79
CA LEU A 26 12.87 -0.13 -4.43
C LEU A 26 12.92 0.03 -5.94
N THR A 27 13.11 -1.08 -6.64
CA THR A 27 13.06 -1.08 -8.10
C THR A 27 11.60 -1.03 -8.55
N GLN A 28 11.38 -0.67 -9.80
CA GLN A 28 10.06 -0.67 -10.38
C GLN A 28 9.44 -2.08 -10.33
N ALA A 29 10.25 -3.10 -10.60
CA ALA A 29 9.77 -4.48 -10.54
C ALA A 29 9.31 -4.85 -9.14
N GLN A 30 10.04 -4.43 -8.11
CA GLN A 30 9.66 -4.68 -6.73
C GLN A 30 8.36 -3.97 -6.39
N MET A 31 8.22 -2.71 -6.80
CA MET A 31 6.99 -1.96 -6.57
C MET A 31 5.80 -2.60 -7.27
N ASN A 32 6.00 -3.02 -8.52
CA ASN A 32 4.93 -3.69 -9.27
C ASN A 32 4.47 -4.96 -8.59
N LYS A 33 5.43 -5.74 -8.08
CA LYS A 33 5.12 -6.98 -7.38
C LYS A 33 4.32 -6.73 -6.11
N LEU A 34 4.72 -5.70 -5.37
CA LEU A 34 4.06 -5.32 -4.13
C LEU A 34 2.63 -4.83 -4.40
N VAL A 35 2.47 -3.94 -5.38
CA VAL A 35 1.16 -3.42 -5.76
C VAL A 35 0.23 -4.54 -6.22
N SER A 36 0.75 -5.47 -7.04
CA SER A 36 -0.05 -6.59 -7.52
C SER A 36 -0.54 -7.46 -6.37
N ARG A 37 0.32 -7.69 -5.40
CA ARG A 37 -0.08 -8.51 -4.25
C ARG A 37 -1.14 -7.83 -3.41
N ILE A 38 -0.98 -6.55 -3.16
CA ILE A 38 -1.93 -5.79 -2.35
C ILE A 38 -3.27 -5.67 -3.06
N ASP A 39 -3.24 -5.38 -4.36
CA ASP A 39 -4.47 -5.24 -5.14
C ASP A 39 -5.23 -6.55 -5.28
N GLY A 40 -4.56 -7.68 -5.10
CA GLY A 40 -5.21 -8.98 -5.11
C GLY A 40 -5.94 -9.31 -3.82
N LEU A 41 -5.79 -8.49 -2.79
CA LEU A 41 -6.46 -8.70 -1.51
C LEU A 41 -7.72 -7.86 -1.43
N SER A 42 -8.77 -8.43 -0.85
CA SER A 42 -10.06 -7.72 -0.77
C SER A 42 -9.99 -6.47 0.10
N ASP A 43 -9.17 -6.48 1.14
CA ASP A 43 -9.06 -5.34 2.07
C ASP A 43 -7.78 -4.53 1.87
N CYS A 44 -6.95 -4.89 0.90
CA CYS A 44 -5.69 -4.18 0.60
C CYS A 44 -4.77 -4.05 1.82
N ARG A 45 -4.73 -5.08 2.67
CA ARG A 45 -3.94 -5.06 3.90
C ARG A 45 -2.86 -6.12 3.91
N LEU A 46 -1.63 -5.68 4.14
CA LEU A 46 -0.50 -6.55 4.44
C LEU A 46 0.23 -5.98 5.64
N THR A 47 0.81 -6.85 6.45
CA THR A 47 1.71 -6.37 7.50
C THR A 47 2.99 -5.90 6.83
N VAL A 48 3.77 -5.08 7.56
CA VAL A 48 5.07 -4.63 7.05
C VAL A 48 5.97 -5.84 6.78
N ALA A 49 5.90 -6.85 7.63
CA ALA A 49 6.69 -8.07 7.44
C ALA A 49 6.31 -8.78 6.14
N GLU A 50 5.02 -8.86 5.84
CA GLU A 50 4.54 -9.49 4.61
C GLU A 50 4.96 -8.69 3.38
N MET A 51 4.91 -7.37 3.47
CA MET A 51 5.37 -6.52 2.39
C MET A 51 6.85 -6.71 2.12
N ALA A 52 7.65 -6.71 3.20
CA ALA A 52 9.09 -6.91 3.09
C ALA A 52 9.42 -8.25 2.46
N ALA A 53 8.72 -9.30 2.89
CA ALA A 53 8.93 -10.64 2.36
C ALA A 53 8.60 -10.71 0.86
N THR A 54 7.62 -9.94 0.42
CA THR A 54 7.22 -9.92 -0.99
C THR A 54 8.38 -9.48 -1.89
N VAL A 55 9.21 -8.57 -1.40
CA VAL A 55 10.33 -8.03 -2.18
C VAL A 55 11.69 -8.54 -1.68
N GLY A 56 11.69 -9.50 -0.75
CA GLY A 56 12.92 -10.16 -0.32
C GLY A 56 13.82 -9.34 0.58
N LEU A 57 13.26 -8.42 1.35
CA LEU A 57 14.04 -7.56 2.24
C LEU A 57 13.69 -7.80 3.70
N SER A 58 14.59 -7.40 4.60
CA SER A 58 14.27 -7.41 6.01
C SER A 58 13.23 -6.33 6.29
N GLU A 59 12.48 -6.49 7.36
CA GLU A 59 11.40 -5.57 7.69
C GLU A 59 11.90 -4.13 7.88
N SER A 60 12.97 -3.96 8.64
CA SER A 60 13.47 -2.61 8.91
C SER A 60 14.10 -1.97 7.68
N TRP A 61 14.82 -2.74 6.89
CA TRP A 61 15.41 -2.20 5.66
C TRP A 61 14.31 -1.85 4.65
N PHE A 62 13.30 -2.74 4.55
CA PHE A 62 12.16 -2.47 3.67
C PHE A 62 11.48 -1.15 4.03
N ALA A 63 11.18 -0.94 5.31
CA ALA A 63 10.52 0.29 5.74
C ALA A 63 11.33 1.53 5.34
N ASN A 64 12.65 1.45 5.49
CA ASN A 64 13.53 2.54 5.13
C ASN A 64 13.50 2.83 3.64
N VAL A 65 13.75 1.82 2.80
CA VAL A 65 13.80 2.03 1.35
C VAL A 65 12.43 2.37 0.79
N PHE A 66 11.37 1.82 1.40
CA PHE A 66 10.02 2.13 0.96
C PHE A 66 9.72 3.62 1.15
N LYS A 67 10.09 4.16 2.31
CA LYS A 67 9.88 5.57 2.58
C LYS A 67 10.72 6.44 1.65
N GLN A 68 11.94 6.01 1.34
CA GLN A 68 12.79 6.73 0.37
C GLN A 68 12.16 6.72 -1.02
N THR A 69 11.50 5.63 -1.37
CA THR A 69 10.89 5.48 -2.70
C THR A 69 9.58 6.25 -2.84
N THR A 70 8.71 6.16 -1.83
CA THR A 70 7.35 6.68 -1.92
C THR A 70 7.11 7.96 -1.12
N GLY A 71 8.01 8.27 -0.19
CA GLY A 71 7.81 9.41 0.70
C GLY A 71 6.90 9.12 1.88
N LYS A 72 6.40 7.88 1.97
CA LYS A 72 5.47 7.47 3.03
C LYS A 72 5.92 6.17 3.67
N THR A 73 5.50 5.96 4.91
CA THR A 73 5.72 4.66 5.53
C THR A 73 4.84 3.61 4.84
N PRO A 74 5.20 2.32 4.94
CA PRO A 74 4.37 1.28 4.34
C PRO A 74 2.91 1.32 4.81
N LEU A 75 2.68 1.57 6.10
CA LEU A 75 1.32 1.61 6.62
C LEU A 75 0.55 2.84 6.12
N GLN A 76 1.21 3.98 6.05
CA GLN A 76 0.58 5.20 5.52
C GLN A 76 0.22 5.01 4.05
N TRP A 77 1.09 4.39 3.30
CA TRP A 77 0.87 4.15 1.88
C TRP A 77 -0.33 3.21 1.66
N GLN A 78 -0.40 2.13 2.44
CA GLN A 78 -1.54 1.21 2.35
C GLN A 78 -2.84 1.88 2.76
N LEU A 79 -2.79 2.69 3.81
CA LEU A 79 -3.98 3.41 4.26
C LEU A 79 -4.49 4.33 3.16
N ALA A 80 -3.59 5.04 2.49
CA ALA A 80 -3.97 5.93 1.39
C ALA A 80 -4.65 5.13 0.27
N ARG A 81 -4.16 3.94 -0.05
CA ARG A 81 -4.78 3.10 -1.07
C ARG A 81 -6.17 2.63 -0.65
N ARG A 82 -6.33 2.27 0.63
CA ARG A 82 -7.66 1.90 1.12
C ARG A 82 -8.63 3.05 1.06
N ILE A 83 -8.15 4.26 1.34
CA ILE A 83 -9.00 5.45 1.23
C ILE A 83 -9.40 5.71 -0.23
N ASP A 84 -8.48 5.49 -1.18
CA ASP A 84 -8.82 5.62 -2.60
C ASP A 84 -9.90 4.63 -3.00
N LEU A 85 -9.84 3.39 -2.50
CA LEU A 85 -10.89 2.41 -2.76
C LEU A 85 -12.21 2.83 -2.11
N ALA A 86 -12.15 3.38 -0.91
CA ALA A 86 -13.35 3.88 -0.24
C ALA A 86 -14.00 4.98 -1.08
N LYS A 87 -13.21 5.89 -1.62
CA LYS A 87 -13.72 6.94 -2.49
C LYS A 87 -14.50 6.36 -3.67
N ARG A 88 -13.95 5.33 -4.29
CA ARG A 88 -14.62 4.71 -5.44
C ARG A 88 -15.91 4.01 -5.02
N LEU A 89 -15.86 3.26 -3.92
CA LEU A 89 -17.07 2.56 -3.44
C LEU A 89 -18.17 3.53 -3.05
N LEU A 90 -17.79 4.68 -2.48
CA LEU A 90 -18.77 5.70 -2.10
C LEU A 90 -19.50 6.26 -3.32
N VAL A 91 -18.82 6.40 -4.43
CA VAL A 91 -19.39 6.98 -5.64
C VAL A 91 -20.07 5.93 -6.51
N GLU A 92 -19.45 4.75 -6.63
CA GLU A 92 -19.87 3.73 -7.58
C GLU A 92 -20.83 2.68 -7.02
N SER A 93 -21.08 2.71 -5.71
CA SER A 93 -21.97 1.74 -5.09
C SER A 93 -22.87 2.42 -4.07
N ASP A 94 -23.87 1.68 -3.61
CA ASP A 94 -24.80 2.13 -2.59
C ASP A 94 -24.50 1.51 -1.23
N LEU A 95 -23.30 0.92 -1.08
CA LEU A 95 -22.91 0.32 0.20
C LEU A 95 -22.93 1.37 1.32
N ALA A 96 -23.42 0.96 2.49
CA ALA A 96 -23.36 1.84 3.65
C ALA A 96 -21.90 2.08 4.04
N VAL A 97 -21.62 3.23 4.63
CA VAL A 97 -20.28 3.56 5.06
C VAL A 97 -19.72 2.48 5.99
N ALA A 98 -20.55 1.95 6.88
CA ALA A 98 -20.14 0.87 7.78
C ALA A 98 -19.74 -0.39 7.00
N GLU A 99 -20.45 -0.69 5.93
CA GLU A 99 -20.13 -1.84 5.08
C GLU A 99 -18.81 -1.65 4.36
N ILE A 100 -18.57 -0.44 3.86
CA ILE A 100 -17.30 -0.11 3.21
C ILE A 100 -16.16 -0.25 4.21
N ALA A 101 -16.35 0.24 5.44
CA ALA A 101 -15.35 0.12 6.48
C ALA A 101 -14.99 -1.34 6.74
N ALA A 102 -16.00 -2.19 6.88
CA ALA A 102 -15.79 -3.62 7.12
C ALA A 102 -15.07 -4.27 5.94
N GLN A 103 -15.48 -3.94 4.73
CA GLN A 103 -14.90 -4.53 3.53
C GLN A 103 -13.43 -4.18 3.37
N LEU A 104 -13.04 -2.96 3.76
CA LEU A 104 -11.66 -2.50 3.60
C LEU A 104 -10.79 -2.75 4.82
N GLY A 105 -11.30 -3.48 5.81
CA GLY A 105 -10.48 -3.88 6.94
C GLY A 105 -10.32 -2.83 8.03
N PHE A 106 -11.20 -1.85 8.09
CA PHE A 106 -11.22 -0.91 9.20
C PHE A 106 -11.94 -1.53 10.40
N THR A 107 -11.55 -1.12 11.59
CA THR A 107 -12.12 -1.67 12.82
C THR A 107 -13.63 -1.41 12.88
N ASP A 108 -14.03 -0.19 12.50
CA ASP A 108 -15.44 0.19 12.49
C ASP A 108 -15.60 1.41 11.60
N GLN A 109 -16.82 1.90 11.50
CA GLN A 109 -17.13 3.08 10.70
C GLN A 109 -16.39 4.33 11.19
N ALA A 110 -16.25 4.47 12.49
CA ALA A 110 -15.59 5.64 13.07
C ALA A 110 -14.12 5.69 12.66
N HIS A 111 -13.46 4.51 12.61
CA HIS A 111 -12.07 4.41 12.20
C HIS A 111 -11.91 4.86 10.73
N LEU A 112 -12.80 4.37 9.87
CA LEU A 112 -12.78 4.79 8.47
C LEU A 112 -13.02 6.30 8.35
N THR A 113 -14.03 6.82 9.06
CA THR A 113 -14.38 8.23 8.99
C THR A 113 -13.20 9.10 9.38
N LYS A 114 -12.50 8.73 10.46
CA LYS A 114 -11.35 9.50 10.93
C LYS A 114 -10.23 9.50 9.89
N ALA A 115 -9.87 8.32 9.40
CA ALA A 115 -8.80 8.18 8.41
C ALA A 115 -9.16 8.89 7.12
N PHE A 116 -10.40 8.76 6.68
CA PHE A 116 -10.87 9.37 5.45
C PHE A 116 -10.78 10.90 5.55
N ARG A 117 -11.23 11.45 6.67
CA ARG A 117 -11.15 12.91 6.88
C ARG A 117 -9.71 13.41 6.85
N GLN A 118 -8.82 12.69 7.48
CA GLN A 118 -7.42 13.10 7.53
C GLN A 118 -6.78 13.11 6.15
N ILE A 119 -7.14 12.16 5.29
CA ILE A 119 -6.51 12.01 3.99
C ILE A 119 -7.26 12.76 2.90
N ALA A 120 -8.58 12.65 2.88
CA ALA A 120 -9.40 13.22 1.81
C ALA A 120 -9.96 14.62 2.12
N GLY A 121 -9.94 15.01 3.39
CA GLY A 121 -10.41 16.33 3.79
C GLY A 121 -11.91 16.42 4.15
N ASP A 122 -12.69 15.41 3.79
CA ASP A 122 -14.13 15.37 4.08
C ASP A 122 -14.50 14.04 4.70
N THR A 123 -15.70 13.97 5.27
CA THR A 123 -16.22 12.71 5.76
C THR A 123 -16.67 11.84 4.58
N PRO A 124 -16.72 10.51 4.75
CA PRO A 124 -17.26 9.66 3.69
C PRO A 124 -18.65 10.04 3.25
N ALA A 125 -19.53 10.37 4.20
CA ALA A 125 -20.90 10.77 3.87
C ALA A 125 -20.94 12.04 3.02
N ALA A 126 -20.12 13.02 3.39
CA ALA A 126 -20.05 14.27 2.62
C ALA A 126 -19.48 14.03 1.24
N TRP A 127 -18.46 13.18 1.14
CA TRP A 127 -17.85 12.83 -0.13
C TRP A 127 -18.89 12.22 -1.08
N ARG A 128 -19.66 11.25 -0.57
CA ARG A 128 -20.72 10.61 -1.35
C ARG A 128 -21.77 11.61 -1.81
N ARG A 129 -22.27 12.42 -0.87
CA ARG A 129 -23.33 13.37 -1.16
C ARG A 129 -22.93 14.33 -2.27
N ILE A 130 -21.72 14.87 -2.18
CA ILE A 130 -21.25 15.85 -3.15
C ILE A 130 -21.10 15.23 -4.53
N ARG A 131 -20.57 14.01 -4.60
CA ARG A 131 -20.25 13.40 -5.89
C ARG A 131 -21.40 12.64 -6.53
N GLN A 132 -22.33 12.14 -5.73
CA GLN A 132 -23.50 11.45 -6.27
C GLN A 132 -24.64 12.38 -6.65
N SER A 133 -24.59 13.62 -6.20
CA SER A 133 -25.66 14.58 -6.50
C SER A 133 -25.59 15.10 -7.93
N HIS A 134 -24.64 14.62 -8.69
CA HIS A 134 -24.52 14.95 -10.12
C HIS A 134 -25.10 13.82 -10.94
#